data_40f5a36e8fb95d3ca7aa4fadf7b9c1bd
#
_entry.id   40f5a36e8fb95d3ca7aa4fadf7b9c1bd
#
_cell.length_a   1.000
_cell.length_b   1.000
_cell.length_c   1.000
_cell.angle_alpha   90.00
_cell.angle_beta   90.00
_cell.angle_gamma   90.00
#
_symmetry.space_group_name_H-M   'P 1'
#
loop_
_entity.id
_entity.type
_entity.pdbx_description
1 polymer ?
#
loop_
_entity_poly.entity_id
_entity_poly.type
_entity_poly.pdbx_seq_one_letter_code
_entity_poly.pdbx_strand_id
1 'polypeptide(L)'
;MRIETHNLDAEFYIASLALGILYGMKQGVVHPEVGIWSLGRPAFANQVHQSQDFSQTLKDVICMFDEIDFWADNPRQQQRMIDAMIADCLQCLQQAAA
;
A
#
# COMPACT_ATOMS: atom_id res chain seq x y z
N MET A 1 -10.45 -20.98 -13.55
CA MET A 1 -10.31 -20.62 -12.96
C MET A 1 -9.80 -20.61 -12.24
N ARG A 2 -9.40 -20.19 -12.09
CA ARG A 2 -8.67 -20.08 -11.33
C ARG A 2 -8.74 -19.95 -10.20
N ILE A 3 -8.54 -20.09 -9.80
CA ILE A 3 -8.52 -20.01 -8.84
C ILE A 3 -8.00 -19.74 -8.11
N GLU A 4 -7.53 -19.50 -8.14
CA GLU A 4 -6.77 -19.31 -7.20
C GLU A 4 -7.20 -18.52 -6.29
N THR A 5 -7.25 -18.76 -5.39
CA THR A 5 -7.55 -18.15 -4.21
C THR A 5 -6.96 -16.81 -4.13
N HIS A 6 -5.81 -16.68 -4.41
CA HIS A 6 -5.03 -15.49 -4.27
C HIS A 6 -4.66 -15.02 -5.67
N ASN A 7 -5.06 -13.86 -6.00
CA ASN A 7 -4.81 -13.34 -7.33
C ASN A 7 -3.45 -12.63 -7.35
N LEU A 8 -2.43 -13.37 -7.75
CA LEU A 8 -1.06 -12.83 -7.76
C LEU A 8 -0.90 -11.65 -8.71
N ASP A 9 -1.66 -11.63 -9.81
CA ASP A 9 -1.61 -10.50 -10.72
C ASP A 9 -2.18 -9.24 -10.08
N ALA A 10 -3.29 -9.36 -9.38
CA ALA A 10 -3.88 -8.24 -8.67
C ALA A 10 -2.95 -7.77 -7.54
N GLU A 11 -2.37 -8.70 -6.81
CA GLU A 11 -1.41 -8.38 -5.76
C GLU A 11 -0.22 -7.60 -6.32
N PHE A 12 0.36 -8.08 -7.39
CA PHE A 12 1.49 -7.43 -8.04
C PHE A 12 1.12 -6.02 -8.49
N TYR A 13 -0.03 -5.89 -9.10
CA TYR A 13 -0.48 -4.61 -9.66
C TYR A 13 -0.68 -3.57 -8.55
N ILE A 14 -1.42 -3.93 -7.52
CA ILE A 14 -1.72 -3.01 -6.43
C ILE A 14 -0.47 -2.70 -5.60
N ALA A 15 0.37 -3.69 -5.34
CA ALA A 15 1.61 -3.47 -4.61
C ALA A 15 2.55 -2.54 -5.38
N SER A 16 2.62 -2.70 -6.70
CA SER A 16 3.44 -1.84 -7.55
C SER A 16 2.94 -0.40 -7.51
N LEU A 17 1.62 -0.21 -7.57
CA LEU A 17 1.02 1.11 -7.51
C LEU A 17 1.27 1.75 -6.14
N ALA A 18 1.09 0.99 -5.08
CA ALA A 18 1.34 1.47 -3.72
C ALA A 18 2.80 1.88 -3.55
N LEU A 19 3.72 1.05 -4.06
CA LEU A 19 5.15 1.34 -3.98
C LEU A 19 5.48 2.65 -4.69
N GLY A 20 4.91 2.86 -5.89
CA GLY A 20 5.15 4.08 -6.65
C GLY A 20 4.68 5.33 -5.91
N ILE A 21 3.49 5.26 -5.34
CA ILE A 21 2.94 6.38 -4.58
C ILE A 21 3.80 6.67 -3.34
N LEU A 22 4.16 5.62 -2.60
CA LEU A 22 4.97 5.77 -1.39
C LEU A 22 6.36 6.32 -1.70
N TYR A 23 6.97 5.82 -2.76
CA TYR A 23 8.28 6.31 -3.17
C TYR A 23 8.21 7.77 -3.60
N GLY A 24 7.15 8.15 -4.30
CA GLY A 24 6.91 9.53 -4.68
C GLY A 24 6.75 10.43 -3.47
N MET A 25 6.08 9.96 -2.42
CA MET A 25 5.99 10.69 -1.17
C MET A 25 7.36 10.87 -0.53
N LYS A 26 8.17 9.81 -0.53
CA LYS A 26 9.50 9.84 0.04
C LYS A 26 10.38 10.85 -0.68
N GLN A 27 10.24 10.96 -1.98
CA GLN A 27 10.99 11.90 -2.79
C GLN A 27 10.40 13.31 -2.79
N GLY A 28 9.27 13.51 -2.13
CA GLY A 28 8.66 14.83 -2.02
C GLY A 28 7.91 15.29 -3.27
N VAL A 29 7.64 14.38 -4.21
CA VAL A 29 6.93 14.73 -5.45
C VAL A 29 5.47 14.33 -5.43
N VAL A 30 5.04 13.55 -4.44
CA VAL A 30 3.65 13.14 -4.27
C VAL A 30 3.22 13.53 -2.85
N HIS A 31 2.15 14.31 -2.75
CA HIS A 31 1.62 14.68 -1.45
C HIS A 31 0.91 13.49 -0.79
N PRO A 32 1.02 13.31 0.54
CA PRO A 32 0.34 12.19 1.21
C PRO A 32 -1.14 12.07 0.91
N GLU A 33 -1.84 13.18 0.66
CA GLU A 33 -3.25 13.14 0.30
C GLU A 33 -3.53 12.30 -0.94
N VAL A 34 -2.58 12.22 -1.86
CA VAL A 34 -2.76 11.40 -3.07
C VAL A 34 -2.96 9.95 -2.68
N GLY A 35 -2.18 9.46 -1.71
CA GLY A 35 -2.35 8.10 -1.21
C GLY A 35 -3.69 7.89 -0.53
N ILE A 36 -4.09 8.86 0.29
CA ILE A 36 -5.36 8.78 1.03
C ILE A 36 -6.54 8.69 0.07
N TRP A 37 -6.55 9.54 -0.96
CA TRP A 37 -7.66 9.61 -1.89
C TRP A 37 -7.58 8.63 -3.05
N SER A 38 -6.51 7.83 -3.11
CA SER A 38 -6.39 6.75 -4.09
C SER A 38 -6.55 5.41 -3.37
N LEU A 39 -5.45 4.83 -2.90
CA LEU A 39 -5.47 3.51 -2.28
C LEU A 39 -6.03 3.51 -0.86
N GLY A 40 -5.93 4.64 -0.16
CA GLY A 40 -6.41 4.74 1.21
C GLY A 40 -7.89 5.10 1.35
N ARG A 41 -8.61 5.28 0.25
CA ARG A 41 -10.04 5.60 0.33
C ARG A 41 -10.80 4.50 1.08
N PRO A 42 -11.68 4.87 2.01
CA PRO A 42 -12.35 3.86 2.83
C PRO A 42 -13.06 2.77 2.04
N ALA A 43 -13.74 3.14 0.95
CA ALA A 43 -14.44 2.15 0.14
C ALA A 43 -13.47 1.16 -0.50
N PHE A 44 -12.35 1.66 -1.03
CA PHE A 44 -11.34 0.79 -1.64
C PHE A 44 -10.65 -0.06 -0.59
N ALA A 45 -10.23 0.55 0.52
CA ALA A 45 -9.55 -0.15 1.59
C ALA A 45 -10.41 -1.29 2.16
N ASN A 46 -11.71 -1.04 2.33
CA ASN A 46 -12.62 -2.07 2.79
C ASN A 46 -12.75 -3.22 1.81
N GLN A 47 -12.83 -2.93 0.51
CA GLN A 47 -12.89 -3.97 -0.51
C GLN A 47 -11.64 -4.84 -0.48
N VAL A 48 -10.47 -4.21 -0.39
CA VAL A 48 -9.20 -4.93 -0.32
C VAL A 48 -9.15 -5.78 0.95
N HIS A 49 -9.54 -5.20 2.08
CA HIS A 49 -9.50 -5.89 3.37
C HIS A 49 -10.37 -7.14 3.39
N GLN A 50 -11.54 -7.08 2.74
CA GLN A 50 -12.47 -8.20 2.71
C GLN A 50 -12.18 -9.18 1.58
N SER A 51 -11.32 -8.81 0.64
CA SER A 51 -11.00 -9.66 -0.50
C SER A 51 -10.04 -10.77 -0.11
N GLN A 52 -10.18 -11.93 -0.74
CA GLN A 52 -9.22 -13.02 -0.59
C GLN A 52 -8.15 -12.99 -1.66
N ASP A 53 -8.19 -12.00 -2.54
CA ASP A 53 -7.21 -11.85 -3.61
C ASP A 53 -5.89 -11.29 -3.14
N PHE A 54 -5.84 -10.71 -1.95
CA PHE A 54 -4.68 -9.98 -1.46
C PHE A 54 -4.12 -10.58 -0.18
N SER A 55 -2.79 -10.53 -0.04
CA SER A 55 -2.11 -10.97 1.17
C SER A 55 -2.43 -10.04 2.34
N GLN A 56 -2.27 -10.54 3.55
CA GLN A 56 -2.48 -9.73 4.75
C GLN A 56 -1.47 -8.56 4.78
N THR A 57 -0.25 -8.79 4.32
CA THR A 57 0.77 -7.74 4.26
C THR A 57 0.30 -6.57 3.40
N LEU A 58 -0.25 -6.85 2.22
CA LEU A 58 -0.74 -5.80 1.35
C LEU A 58 -1.97 -5.11 1.94
N LYS A 59 -2.86 -5.88 2.56
CA LYS A 59 -4.02 -5.30 3.22
C LYS A 59 -3.60 -4.30 4.29
N ASP A 60 -2.57 -4.65 5.06
CA ASP A 60 -2.06 -3.77 6.11
C ASP A 60 -1.48 -2.48 5.51
N VAL A 61 -0.75 -2.60 4.40
CA VAL A 61 -0.21 -1.42 3.71
C VAL A 61 -1.36 -0.49 3.28
N ILE A 62 -2.37 -1.05 2.64
CA ILE A 62 -3.50 -0.24 2.16
C ILE A 62 -4.21 0.46 3.32
N CYS A 63 -4.40 -0.24 4.43
CA CYS A 63 -5.05 0.35 5.60
C CYS A 63 -4.23 1.47 6.24
N MET A 64 -2.93 1.48 6.03
CA MET A 64 -2.05 2.48 6.63
C MET A 64 -1.98 3.79 5.83
N PHE A 65 -2.48 3.80 4.60
CA PHE A 65 -2.37 5.00 3.77
C PHE A 65 -3.06 6.22 4.38
N ASP A 66 -4.21 6.04 5.02
CA ASP A 66 -4.93 7.15 5.61
C ASP A 66 -4.28 7.64 6.91
N GLU A 67 -3.32 6.90 7.45
CA GLU A 67 -2.60 7.30 8.65
C GLU A 67 -1.34 8.10 8.36
N ILE A 68 -0.89 8.14 7.12
CA ILE A 68 0.35 8.84 6.78
C ILE A 68 0.24 10.32 7.12
N ASP A 69 -0.87 10.95 6.76
CA ASP A 69 -1.07 12.37 7.00
C ASP A 69 -1.27 12.68 8.48
N PHE A 70 -1.62 11.67 9.27
CA PHE A 70 -1.76 11.80 10.72
C PHE A 70 -0.44 12.25 11.35
N TRP A 71 0.68 11.92 10.73
CA TRP A 71 2.01 12.27 11.21
C TRP A 71 2.61 13.47 10.48
N ALA A 72 1.76 14.32 9.87
CA ALA A 72 2.23 15.46 9.09
C ALA A 72 3.08 16.43 9.91
N ASP A 73 2.81 16.54 11.21
CA ASP A 73 3.56 17.41 12.11
C ASP A 73 4.78 16.73 12.74
N ASN A 74 5.04 15.47 12.37
CA ASN A 74 6.19 14.72 12.85
C ASN A 74 6.88 14.05 11.66
N PRO A 75 7.69 14.80 10.88
CA PRO A 75 8.27 14.30 9.66
C PRO A 75 9.12 13.04 9.82
N ARG A 76 9.80 12.89 10.94
CA ARG A 76 10.64 11.72 11.19
C ARG A 76 9.78 10.47 11.32
N GLN A 77 8.70 10.55 12.06
CA GLN A 77 7.80 9.42 12.26
C GLN A 77 7.07 9.09 10.95
N GLN A 78 6.65 10.11 10.22
CA GLN A 78 6.02 9.93 8.93
C GLN A 78 6.95 9.21 7.96
N GLN A 79 8.23 9.60 7.95
CA GLN A 79 9.21 8.96 7.07
C GLN A 79 9.43 7.50 7.44
N ARG A 80 9.48 7.20 8.73
CA ARG A 80 9.61 5.81 9.20
C ARG A 80 8.43 4.96 8.74
N MET A 81 7.24 5.52 8.82
CA MET A 81 6.04 4.83 8.39
C MET A 81 6.08 4.54 6.90
N ILE A 82 6.43 5.54 6.11
CA ILE A 82 6.54 5.38 4.66
C ILE A 82 7.60 4.32 4.32
N ASP A 83 8.75 4.36 4.98
CA ASP A 83 9.81 3.37 4.74
C ASP A 83 9.36 1.96 5.06
N ALA A 84 8.63 1.79 6.16
CA ALA A 84 8.10 0.48 6.53
C ALA A 84 7.08 -0.03 5.51
N MET A 85 6.22 0.84 5.03
CA MET A 85 5.23 0.49 4.02
C MET A 85 5.91 0.13 2.69
N ILE A 86 6.96 0.84 2.32
CA ILE A 86 7.74 0.51 1.12
C ILE A 86 8.34 -0.89 1.26
N ALA A 87 8.94 -1.20 2.41
CA ALA A 87 9.51 -2.52 2.64
C ALA A 87 8.47 -3.62 2.50
N ASP A 88 7.26 -3.38 3.01
CA ASP A 88 6.16 -4.34 2.91
C ASP A 88 5.71 -4.52 1.46
N CYS A 89 5.65 -3.44 0.69
CA CYS A 89 5.31 -3.53 -0.73
C CYS A 89 6.35 -4.35 -1.49
N LEU A 90 7.63 -4.14 -1.19
CA LEU A 90 8.70 -4.91 -1.84
C LEU A 90 8.57 -6.40 -1.51
N GLN A 91 8.21 -6.71 -0.26
CA GLN A 91 7.98 -8.10 0.13
C GLN A 91 6.83 -8.70 -0.67
N CYS A 92 5.73 -7.97 -0.83
CA CYS A 92 4.59 -8.42 -1.61
C CYS A 92 4.99 -8.70 -3.07
N LEU A 93 5.80 -7.81 -3.65
CA LEU A 93 6.24 -7.98 -5.03
C LEU A 93 7.15 -9.18 -5.19
N GLN A 94 8.05 -9.42 -4.23
CA GLN A 94 8.91 -10.58 -4.26
C GLN A 94 8.11 -11.89 -4.19
N GLN A 95 7.11 -11.92 -3.33
CA GLN A 95 6.26 -13.10 -3.19
C GLN A 95 5.39 -13.32 -4.42
N ALA A 96 4.87 -12.25 -5.00
CA ALA A 96 4.05 -12.36 -6.20
C ALA A 96 4.84 -12.79 -7.43
N ALA A 97 6.14 -12.47 -7.45
CA ALA A 97 7.01 -12.83 -8.56
C ALA A 97 7.59 -14.24 -8.44
N ALA A 98 7.49 -14.83 -7.27
CA ALA A 98 8.12 -16.13 -7.00
C ALA A 98 7.43 -17.29 -7.70
#